data_ad06b2a473488f776ab26d72dbde0775
#
_entry.id   ad06b2a473488f776ab26d72dbde0775
#
_cell.length_a   1.000
_cell.length_b   1.000
_cell.length_c   1.000
_cell.angle_alpha   90.00
_cell.angle_beta   90.00
_cell.angle_gamma   90.00
#
_symmetry.space_group_name_H-M   'P 1'
#
loop_
_entity.id
_entity.type
_entity.pdbx_description
1 polymer ?
#
loop_
_entity_poly.entity_id
_entity_poly.type
_entity_poly.pdbx_seq_one_letter_code
_entity_poly.pdbx_strand_id
1 'polypeptide(L)'
;HGLGVDKIVVAGGDNDTFDQAIRMLKPGGIIGNVNYLGEGDSIRIPRVEWGCGMGHKTIRGGLMPGGRVRSEKLARLVVANRIHPEKLITHTFNGLEGVEPALMMMKDKPRDLIKPLVLL
;
A
#
# COMPACT_ATOMS: atom_id res chain seq x y z
N HIS A 1 -12.25 23.70 5.14
CA HIS A 1 -11.56 24.90 4.66
C HIS A 1 -10.23 24.60 3.97
N GLY A 2 -10.23 24.05 2.78
CA GLY A 2 -9.33 24.23 1.66
C GLY A 2 -7.80 24.05 1.76
N LEU A 3 -7.21 23.72 2.90
CA LEU A 3 -5.75 23.60 3.02
C LEU A 3 -5.20 22.24 2.59
N GLY A 4 -6.07 21.28 2.33
CA GLY A 4 -5.73 19.90 2.01
C GLY A 4 -5.79 18.98 3.23
N VAL A 5 -5.28 17.75 3.04
CA VAL A 5 -5.30 16.68 4.05
C VAL A 5 -3.98 16.59 4.82
N ASP A 6 -4.04 16.09 6.05
CA ASP A 6 -2.86 15.94 6.92
C ASP A 6 -1.96 14.77 6.49
N LYS A 7 -2.56 13.65 6.10
CA LYS A 7 -1.86 12.40 5.82
C LYS A 7 -2.48 11.73 4.61
N ILE A 8 -1.62 11.17 3.77
CA ILE A 8 -2.00 10.39 2.58
C ILE A 8 -1.26 9.06 2.62
N VAL A 9 -1.96 7.98 2.29
CA VAL A 9 -1.34 6.69 1.98
C VAL A 9 -1.49 6.44 0.49
N VAL A 10 -0.36 6.23 -0.19
CA VAL A 10 -0.32 5.82 -1.59
C VAL A 10 -0.14 4.30 -1.63
N ALA A 11 -1.20 3.59 -2.05
CA ALA A 11 -1.28 2.13 -2.03
C ALA A 11 -1.69 1.55 -3.39
N GLY A 12 -1.37 2.21 -4.48
CA GLY A 12 -1.67 1.83 -5.86
C GLY A 12 -1.52 3.03 -6.77
N GLY A 13 -1.82 2.84 -8.06
CA GLY A 13 -1.70 3.90 -9.06
C GLY A 13 -0.35 3.89 -9.78
N ASP A 14 -0.07 4.95 -10.44
CA ASP A 14 1.11 5.19 -11.29
C ASP A 14 1.97 6.36 -10.77
N ASN A 15 2.89 6.83 -11.59
CA ASN A 15 3.77 7.95 -11.24
C ASN A 15 3.02 9.27 -11.03
N ASP A 16 1.87 9.48 -11.69
CA ASP A 16 1.05 10.69 -11.53
C ASP A 16 0.30 10.72 -10.19
N THR A 17 0.14 9.57 -9.54
CA THR A 17 -0.47 9.46 -8.22
C THR A 17 0.28 10.28 -7.16
N PHE A 18 1.61 10.41 -7.29
CA PHE A 18 2.40 11.26 -6.40
C PHE A 18 2.13 12.74 -6.64
N ASP A 19 2.01 13.18 -7.89
CA ASP A 19 1.64 14.56 -8.21
C ASP A 19 0.29 14.93 -7.58
N GLN A 20 -0.71 14.05 -7.74
CA GLN A 20 -2.02 14.23 -7.14
C GLN A 20 -1.96 14.26 -5.60
N ALA A 21 -1.22 13.34 -4.99
CA ALA A 21 -1.06 13.28 -3.54
C ALA A 21 -0.43 14.56 -2.99
N ILE A 22 0.61 15.09 -3.65
CA ILE A 22 1.28 16.32 -3.22
C ILE A 22 0.35 17.54 -3.33
N ARG A 23 -0.50 17.60 -4.36
CA ARG A 23 -1.51 18.65 -4.52
C ARG A 23 -2.55 18.65 -3.42
N MET A 24 -2.98 17.46 -3.00
CA MET A 24 -3.96 17.31 -1.92
C MET A 24 -3.38 17.49 -0.51
N LEU A 25 -2.07 17.37 -0.36
CA LEU A 25 -1.41 17.42 0.95
C LEU A 25 -1.22 18.87 1.41
N LYS A 26 -1.66 19.19 2.62
CA LYS A 26 -1.40 20.51 3.23
C LYS A 26 0.08 20.70 3.58
N PRO A 27 0.56 21.94 3.78
CA PRO A 27 1.87 22.19 4.35
C PRO A 27 2.06 21.45 5.68
N GLY A 28 3.24 20.87 5.88
CA GLY A 28 3.56 20.05 7.06
C GLY A 28 2.97 18.64 7.03
N GLY A 29 2.21 18.28 6.00
CA GLY A 29 1.60 16.96 5.87
C GLY A 29 2.59 15.84 5.50
N ILE A 30 2.13 14.59 5.63
CA ILE A 30 2.95 13.40 5.41
C ILE A 30 2.30 12.47 4.38
N ILE A 31 3.06 12.04 3.40
CA ILE A 31 2.72 10.94 2.48
C ILE A 31 3.43 9.67 2.94
N GLY A 32 2.68 8.60 3.18
CA GLY A 32 3.20 7.23 3.34
C GLY A 32 3.03 6.47 2.04
N ASN A 33 4.12 6.08 1.38
CA ASN A 33 4.06 5.27 0.18
C ASN A 33 4.27 3.80 0.51
N VAL A 34 3.30 2.96 0.15
CA VAL A 34 3.39 1.49 0.19
C VAL A 34 3.22 0.88 -1.19
N ASN A 35 3.20 1.72 -2.24
CA ASN A 35 3.09 1.31 -3.62
C ASN A 35 4.46 1.08 -4.25
N TYR A 36 4.55 0.09 -5.12
CA TYR A 36 5.65 -0.08 -6.05
C TYR A 36 5.42 0.82 -7.26
N LEU A 37 6.29 1.78 -7.46
CA LEU A 37 6.26 2.70 -8.60
C LEU A 37 7.10 2.07 -9.73
N GLY A 38 6.45 1.30 -10.58
CA GLY A 38 7.10 0.31 -11.44
C GLY A 38 7.82 0.82 -12.68
N GLU A 39 7.71 2.10 -13.04
CA GLU A 39 8.21 2.61 -14.32
C GLU A 39 8.91 3.96 -14.18
N GLY A 40 9.89 4.21 -15.09
CA GLY A 40 10.63 5.47 -15.20
C GLY A 40 11.75 5.63 -14.17
N ASP A 41 12.60 6.62 -14.43
CA ASP A 41 13.79 6.92 -13.64
C ASP A 41 13.53 7.96 -12.55
N SER A 42 12.36 8.57 -12.54
CA SER A 42 12.03 9.66 -11.63
C SER A 42 10.54 9.74 -11.31
N ILE A 43 10.23 10.32 -10.17
CA ILE A 43 8.89 10.69 -9.74
C ILE A 43 8.78 12.21 -9.81
N ARG A 44 7.76 12.71 -10.47
CA ARG A 44 7.51 14.13 -10.55
C ARG A 44 6.97 14.68 -9.24
N ILE A 45 7.63 15.71 -8.72
CA ILE A 45 7.17 16.50 -7.59
C ILE A 45 6.84 17.91 -8.09
N PRO A 46 5.57 18.33 -8.05
CA PRO A 46 5.17 19.66 -8.52
C PRO A 46 5.73 20.72 -7.57
N ARG A 47 6.59 21.60 -8.10
CA ARG A 47 7.36 22.58 -7.32
C ARG A 47 6.49 23.54 -6.50
N VAL A 48 5.42 24.04 -7.08
CA VAL A 48 4.55 25.03 -6.40
C VAL A 48 3.80 24.35 -5.26
N GLU A 49 3.18 23.22 -5.52
CA GLU A 49 2.40 22.46 -4.55
C GLU A 49 3.29 21.84 -3.46
N TRP A 50 4.57 21.59 -3.78
CA TRP A 50 5.59 21.24 -2.77
C TRP A 50 5.97 22.43 -1.87
N GLY A 51 5.35 23.62 -2.09
CA GLY A 51 5.67 24.86 -1.39
C GLY A 51 7.02 25.41 -1.78
N CYS A 52 7.42 25.27 -3.04
CA CYS A 52 8.74 25.70 -3.55
C CYS A 52 9.93 25.14 -2.74
N GLY A 53 9.77 23.94 -2.15
CA GLY A 53 10.74 23.33 -1.26
C GLY A 53 10.61 23.70 0.22
N MET A 54 9.74 24.63 0.59
CA MET A 54 9.59 25.15 1.95
C MET A 54 8.28 24.75 2.63
N GLY A 55 7.47 23.89 1.98
CA GLY A 55 6.15 23.49 2.51
C GLY A 55 6.22 22.46 3.65
N HIS A 56 7.40 22.05 4.08
CA HIS A 56 7.64 21.06 5.14
C HIS A 56 6.88 19.74 4.93
N LYS A 57 6.53 19.41 3.68
CA LYS A 57 5.87 18.16 3.33
C LYS A 57 6.86 17.00 3.41
N THR A 58 6.43 15.87 3.94
CA THR A 58 7.27 14.68 4.12
C THR A 58 6.76 13.53 3.26
N ILE A 59 7.66 12.87 2.54
CA ILE A 59 7.39 11.60 1.87
C ILE A 59 8.16 10.51 2.61
N ARG A 60 7.44 9.47 3.04
CA ARG A 60 8.00 8.27 3.65
C ARG A 60 7.59 7.07 2.81
N GLY A 61 8.54 6.25 2.47
CA GLY A 61 8.29 5.06 1.69
C GLY A 61 9.45 4.11 1.79
N GLY A 62 9.37 3.05 1.02
CA GLY A 62 10.37 2.04 0.94
C GLY A 62 9.82 0.64 1.15
N LEU A 63 10.63 -0.34 0.80
CA LEU A 63 10.32 -1.73 1.01
C LEU A 63 10.38 -2.03 2.52
N MET A 64 9.39 -2.73 3.02
CA MET A 64 9.42 -3.18 4.41
C MET A 64 10.67 -4.05 4.64
N PRO A 65 11.47 -3.77 5.67
CA PRO A 65 12.72 -4.51 5.89
C PRO A 65 12.54 -6.00 6.17
N GLY A 66 11.32 -6.48 6.40
CA GLY A 66 11.05 -7.89 6.63
C GLY A 66 11.74 -8.48 7.86
N GLY A 67 12.05 -9.78 7.77
CA GLY A 67 12.81 -10.53 8.75
C GLY A 67 12.02 -11.05 9.95
N ARG A 68 12.64 -11.99 10.67
CA ARG A 68 12.02 -12.75 11.76
C ARG A 68 11.39 -11.87 12.85
N VAL A 69 12.11 -10.85 13.30
CA VAL A 69 11.62 -9.97 14.38
C VAL A 69 10.31 -9.27 14.01
N ARG A 70 10.17 -8.88 12.74
CA ARG A 70 8.95 -8.22 12.26
C ARG A 70 7.80 -9.21 12.12
N SER A 71 8.08 -10.40 11.60
CA SER A 71 7.09 -11.49 11.52
C SER A 71 6.58 -11.90 12.91
N GLU A 72 7.49 -12.02 13.89
CA GLU A 72 7.11 -12.32 15.27
C GLU A 72 6.24 -11.19 15.90
N LYS A 73 6.55 -9.93 15.63
CA LYS A 73 5.70 -8.81 16.10
C LYS A 73 4.30 -8.87 15.50
N LEU A 74 4.18 -9.15 14.20
CA LEU A 74 2.89 -9.30 13.54
C LEU A 74 2.12 -10.50 14.09
N ALA A 75 2.79 -11.66 14.27
CA ALA A 75 2.18 -12.84 14.86
C ALA A 75 1.64 -12.56 16.28
N ARG A 76 2.40 -11.84 17.11
CA ARG A 76 1.92 -11.42 18.43
C ARG A 76 0.67 -10.54 18.38
N LEU A 77 0.55 -9.66 17.39
CA LEU A 77 -0.66 -8.85 17.21
C LEU A 77 -1.88 -9.71 16.83
N VAL A 78 -1.67 -10.73 16.00
CA VAL A 78 -2.72 -11.71 15.67
C VAL A 78 -3.14 -12.50 16.92
N VAL A 79 -2.17 -13.09 17.62
CA VAL A 79 -2.43 -13.87 18.85
C VAL A 79 -3.12 -13.03 19.93
N ALA A 80 -2.74 -11.75 20.04
CA ALA A 80 -3.37 -10.82 20.99
C ALA A 80 -4.72 -10.26 20.49
N ASN A 81 -5.25 -10.78 19.40
CA ASN A 81 -6.51 -10.36 18.78
C ASN A 81 -6.60 -8.87 18.44
N ARG A 82 -5.45 -8.26 18.09
CA ARG A 82 -5.34 -6.83 17.74
C ARG A 82 -5.46 -6.57 16.25
N ILE A 83 -5.17 -7.56 15.42
CA ILE A 83 -5.35 -7.56 13.97
C ILE A 83 -5.97 -8.88 13.52
N HIS A 84 -6.77 -8.83 12.47
CA HIS A 84 -7.59 -9.92 11.96
C HIS A 84 -7.32 -10.14 10.47
N PRO A 85 -6.14 -10.71 10.09
CA PRO A 85 -5.79 -10.91 8.69
C PRO A 85 -6.71 -11.92 7.98
N GLU A 86 -7.35 -12.83 8.73
CA GLU A 86 -8.33 -13.79 8.19
C GLU A 86 -9.51 -13.11 7.49
N LYS A 87 -9.86 -11.89 7.88
CA LYS A 87 -10.92 -11.10 7.23
C LYS A 87 -10.59 -10.65 5.81
N LEU A 88 -9.32 -10.74 5.43
CA LEU A 88 -8.88 -10.43 4.07
C LEU A 88 -9.03 -11.62 3.12
N ILE A 89 -9.19 -12.84 3.65
CA ILE A 89 -9.34 -14.05 2.87
C ILE A 89 -10.77 -14.09 2.31
N THR A 90 -10.90 -13.99 1.00
CA THR A 90 -12.20 -13.97 0.32
C THR A 90 -12.48 -15.25 -0.45
N HIS A 91 -11.44 -15.96 -0.86
CA HIS A 91 -11.54 -17.19 -1.64
C HIS A 91 -10.58 -18.24 -1.09
N THR A 92 -11.03 -19.49 -1.01
CA THR A 92 -10.20 -20.60 -0.53
C THR A 92 -10.16 -21.71 -1.57
N PHE A 93 -8.97 -22.22 -1.82
CA PHE A 93 -8.70 -23.35 -2.70
C PHE A 93 -8.04 -24.46 -1.88
N ASN A 94 -8.20 -25.71 -2.27
CA ASN A 94 -7.64 -26.84 -1.56
C ASN A 94 -6.66 -27.59 -2.45
N GLY A 95 -5.59 -28.13 -1.84
CA GLY A 95 -4.58 -28.94 -2.50
C GLY A 95 -3.67 -28.14 -3.44
N LEU A 96 -2.64 -28.80 -3.95
CA LEU A 96 -1.70 -28.21 -4.92
C LEU A 96 -2.39 -27.82 -6.23
N GLU A 97 -3.41 -28.52 -6.64
CA GLU A 97 -4.24 -28.22 -7.81
C GLU A 97 -4.99 -26.89 -7.68
N GLY A 98 -5.15 -26.40 -6.47
CA GLY A 98 -5.75 -25.08 -6.19
C GLY A 98 -4.83 -23.90 -6.46
N VAL A 99 -3.52 -24.11 -6.64
CA VAL A 99 -2.53 -23.04 -6.80
C VAL A 99 -2.74 -22.28 -8.12
N GLU A 100 -2.86 -22.99 -9.23
CA GLU A 100 -3.04 -22.36 -10.54
C GLU A 100 -4.34 -21.55 -10.62
N PRO A 101 -5.52 -22.09 -10.27
CA PRO A 101 -6.75 -21.29 -10.23
C PRO A 101 -6.65 -20.05 -9.33
N ALA A 102 -5.99 -20.14 -8.17
CA ALA A 102 -5.79 -19.02 -7.28
C ALA A 102 -4.93 -17.91 -7.93
N LEU A 103 -3.86 -18.28 -8.63
CA LEU A 103 -3.00 -17.35 -9.37
C LEU A 103 -3.74 -16.69 -10.54
N MET A 104 -4.53 -17.46 -11.29
CA MET A 104 -5.36 -16.94 -12.37
C MET A 104 -6.40 -15.95 -11.84
N MET A 105 -7.05 -16.27 -10.73
CA MET A 105 -7.97 -15.35 -10.09
C MET A 105 -7.29 -14.04 -9.66
N MET A 106 -6.06 -14.09 -9.17
CA MET A 106 -5.28 -12.88 -8.85
C MET A 106 -4.94 -12.04 -10.10
N LYS A 107 -4.77 -12.69 -11.24
CA LYS A 107 -4.55 -12.01 -12.53
C LYS A 107 -5.82 -11.31 -13.01
N ASP A 108 -6.95 -12.00 -12.95
CA ASP A 108 -8.24 -11.50 -13.45
C ASP A 108 -8.87 -10.44 -12.54
N LYS A 109 -8.51 -10.44 -11.26
CA LYS A 109 -8.92 -9.48 -10.23
C LYS A 109 -10.42 -9.22 -10.18
N PRO A 110 -11.28 -10.22 -9.93
CA PRO A 110 -12.69 -9.98 -9.75
C PRO A 110 -12.92 -9.00 -8.58
N ARG A 111 -14.04 -8.28 -8.62
CA ARG A 111 -14.30 -7.17 -7.68
C ARG A 111 -14.41 -7.60 -6.22
N ASP A 112 -14.77 -8.83 -5.97
CA ASP A 112 -14.92 -9.43 -4.64
C ASP A 112 -13.64 -10.10 -4.12
N LEU A 113 -12.57 -10.11 -4.94
CA LEU A 113 -11.29 -10.66 -4.54
C LEU A 113 -10.48 -9.66 -3.72
N ILE A 114 -10.15 -10.03 -2.48
CA ILE A 114 -9.13 -9.35 -1.68
C ILE A 114 -7.88 -10.25 -1.61
N LYS A 115 -8.04 -11.46 -1.08
CA LYS A 115 -6.93 -12.41 -0.92
C LYS A 115 -7.40 -13.84 -1.13
N PRO A 116 -6.85 -14.58 -2.11
CA PRO A 116 -7.06 -16.00 -2.20
C PRO A 116 -6.12 -16.73 -1.22
N LEU A 117 -6.59 -17.84 -0.66
CA LEU A 117 -5.84 -18.75 0.19
C LEU A 117 -5.84 -20.13 -0.44
N VAL A 118 -4.67 -20.79 -0.48
CA VAL A 118 -4.57 -22.21 -0.82
C VAL A 118 -4.23 -22.98 0.44
N LEU A 119 -5.04 -23.96 0.79
CA LEU A 119 -4.82 -24.90 1.88
C LEU A 119 -4.17 -26.15 1.29
N LEU A 120 -2.99 -26.53 1.79
CA LEU A 120 -2.22 -27.71 1.37
C LEU A 120 -2.53 -28.90 2.25
#